data_52b14728f5ad923c1912811dff961ed6
#
_entry.id   52b14728f5ad923c1912811dff961ed6
#
_cell.length_a   1.000
_cell.length_b   1.000
_cell.length_c   1.000
_cell.angle_alpha   90.00
_cell.angle_beta   90.00
_cell.angle_gamma   90.00
#
_symmetry.space_group_name_H-M   'P 1'
#
loop_
_entity.id
_entity.type
_entity.pdbx_description
1 polymer ?
#
loop_
_entity_poly.entity_id
_entity_poly.type
_entity_poly.pdbx_seq_one_letter_code
_entity_poly.pdbx_strand_id
1 'polypeptide(L)'
;MTKLQVFGTWHKIPRKKVTYGDPGLSYTYSGVTFHPKPWIPVLTRIRERVTLETGHTFNFVLINRYKDGLDHIGEHRDDEKELVPLSPIASVSFGACRDFVFRRGERRGRGGARGPARICLQLAHGSLLLMKHPTNVHWYHSLPPRRRVLAPRVNLTFRNVLPVSKRGNVQPGGPLGSEK
;
A
#
# COMPACT_ATOMS: atom_id res chain seq x y z
N MET A 1 -12.60 13.12 -10.58
CA MET A 1 -11.19 13.01 -10.99
C MET A 1 -10.36 13.42 -9.78
N THR A 2 -9.60 12.51 -9.18
CA THR A 2 -8.86 12.80 -7.93
C THR A 2 -7.63 13.63 -8.24
N LYS A 3 -7.50 14.79 -7.60
CA LYS A 3 -6.31 15.65 -7.66
C LYS A 3 -5.55 15.51 -6.34
N LEU A 4 -4.25 15.63 -6.37
CA LEU A 4 -3.37 15.65 -5.20
C LEU A 4 -2.57 16.94 -5.22
N GLN A 5 -2.45 17.61 -4.07
CA GLN A 5 -1.59 18.76 -3.93
C GLN A 5 -0.20 18.31 -3.47
N VAL A 6 0.82 18.57 -4.27
CA VAL A 6 2.22 18.29 -3.94
C VAL A 6 2.98 19.60 -4.05
N PHE A 7 3.63 20.02 -2.97
CA PHE A 7 4.35 21.31 -2.88
C PHE A 7 3.52 22.51 -3.39
N GLY A 8 2.25 22.58 -2.97
CA GLY A 8 1.35 23.66 -3.36
C GLY A 8 0.71 23.55 -4.75
N THR A 9 1.17 22.64 -5.60
CA THR A 9 0.67 22.44 -6.97
C THR A 9 -0.28 21.25 -7.05
N TRP A 10 -1.42 21.45 -7.75
CA TRP A 10 -2.40 20.37 -7.95
C TRP A 10 -2.01 19.45 -9.10
N HIS A 11 -1.73 18.19 -8.79
CA HIS A 11 -1.44 17.14 -9.76
C HIS A 11 -2.62 16.20 -9.94
N LYS A 12 -2.89 15.84 -11.18
CA LYS A 12 -3.87 14.80 -11.50
C LYS A 12 -3.27 13.43 -11.16
N ILE A 13 -3.92 12.69 -10.26
CA ILE A 13 -3.47 11.33 -9.95
C ILE A 13 -3.71 10.44 -11.17
N PRO A 14 -2.66 9.78 -11.70
CA PRO A 14 -2.76 8.93 -12.89
C PRO A 14 -3.37 7.55 -12.55
N ARG A 15 -4.48 7.52 -11.82
CA ARG A 15 -5.31 6.37 -11.47
C ARG A 15 -6.56 6.80 -10.70
N LYS A 16 -7.59 5.95 -10.67
CA LYS A 16 -8.78 6.15 -9.81
C LYS A 16 -8.62 5.36 -8.52
N LYS A 17 -9.09 5.93 -7.39
CA LYS A 17 -9.03 5.31 -6.06
C LYS A 17 -10.41 5.28 -5.40
N VAL A 18 -10.66 4.26 -4.59
CA VAL A 18 -11.81 4.16 -3.67
C VAL A 18 -11.40 3.29 -2.47
N THR A 19 -12.01 3.55 -1.31
CA THR A 19 -11.76 2.79 -0.09
C THR A 19 -13.03 2.16 0.43
N TYR A 20 -12.90 0.96 1.01
CA TYR A 20 -13.94 0.26 1.76
C TYR A 20 -13.33 -0.26 3.06
N GLY A 21 -14.15 -0.40 4.11
CA GLY A 21 -13.65 -0.84 5.41
C GLY A 21 -14.70 -0.87 6.48
N ASP A 22 -14.26 -1.24 7.68
CA ASP A 22 -15.12 -1.28 8.85
C ASP A 22 -15.56 0.13 9.28
N PRO A 23 -16.71 0.27 9.94
CA PRO A 23 -17.19 1.56 10.44
C PRO A 23 -16.18 2.22 11.39
N GLY A 24 -16.15 3.56 11.40
CA GLY A 24 -15.30 4.34 12.32
C GLY A 24 -13.82 4.40 11.95
N LEU A 25 -13.43 3.87 10.80
CA LEU A 25 -12.07 4.02 10.28
C LEU A 25 -11.92 5.34 9.50
N SER A 26 -10.71 5.88 9.53
CA SER A 26 -10.24 6.89 8.57
C SER A 26 -8.81 6.55 8.18
N TYR A 27 -8.40 6.94 6.99
CA TYR A 27 -7.07 6.63 6.46
C TYR A 27 -6.56 7.80 5.64
N THR A 28 -5.41 8.34 6.02
CA THR A 28 -4.81 9.49 5.35
C THR A 28 -3.67 9.01 4.47
N TYR A 29 -3.80 9.20 3.16
CA TYR A 29 -2.80 8.86 2.17
C TYR A 29 -2.45 10.09 1.32
N SER A 30 -1.18 10.45 1.30
CA SER A 30 -0.68 11.63 0.56
C SER A 30 -1.48 12.91 0.90
N GLY A 31 -1.70 13.17 2.18
CA GLY A 31 -2.41 14.36 2.67
C GLY A 31 -3.93 14.38 2.45
N VAL A 32 -4.52 13.32 1.89
CA VAL A 32 -5.97 13.19 1.69
C VAL A 32 -6.53 12.13 2.64
N THR A 33 -7.47 12.53 3.49
CA THR A 33 -8.17 11.61 4.40
C THR A 33 -9.34 10.95 3.70
N PHE A 34 -9.39 9.64 3.76
CA PHE A 34 -10.47 8.80 3.24
C PHE A 34 -11.28 8.23 4.39
N HIS A 35 -12.60 8.35 4.27
CA HIS A 35 -13.55 7.59 5.07
C HIS A 35 -14.02 6.41 4.24
N PRO A 36 -13.76 5.17 4.65
CA PRO A 36 -14.09 4.01 3.84
C PRO A 36 -15.60 3.85 3.69
N LYS A 37 -16.02 3.41 2.52
CA LYS A 37 -17.40 2.97 2.29
C LYS A 37 -17.64 1.63 3.00
N PRO A 38 -18.88 1.31 3.38
CA PRO A 38 -19.23 -0.01 3.90
C PRO A 38 -18.83 -1.12 2.94
N TRP A 39 -18.45 -2.28 3.50
CA TRP A 39 -18.13 -3.46 2.71
C TRP A 39 -19.30 -3.87 1.80
N ILE A 40 -18.99 -4.26 0.57
CA ILE A 40 -19.94 -4.86 -0.36
C ILE A 40 -19.66 -6.37 -0.49
N PRO A 41 -20.66 -7.20 -0.83
CA PRO A 41 -20.53 -8.67 -0.79
C PRO A 41 -19.31 -9.22 -1.52
N VAL A 42 -18.98 -8.70 -2.72
CA VAL A 42 -17.82 -9.15 -3.49
C VAL A 42 -16.51 -8.87 -2.76
N LEU A 43 -16.35 -7.71 -2.11
CA LEU A 43 -15.15 -7.37 -1.36
C LEU A 43 -15.03 -8.18 -0.08
N THR A 44 -16.15 -8.48 0.58
CA THR A 44 -16.18 -9.38 1.74
C THR A 44 -15.66 -10.76 1.37
N ARG A 45 -16.16 -11.37 0.28
CA ARG A 45 -15.68 -12.67 -0.21
C ARG A 45 -14.18 -12.67 -0.53
N ILE A 46 -13.70 -11.62 -1.20
CA ILE A 46 -12.25 -11.52 -1.51
C ILE A 46 -11.44 -11.38 -0.22
N ARG A 47 -11.89 -10.55 0.75
CA ARG A 47 -11.25 -10.39 2.05
C ARG A 47 -11.16 -11.71 2.81
N GLU A 48 -12.25 -12.47 2.85
CA GLU A 48 -12.31 -13.79 3.49
C GLU A 48 -11.31 -14.76 2.83
N ARG A 49 -11.26 -14.80 1.50
CA ARG A 49 -10.30 -15.63 0.78
C ARG A 49 -8.85 -15.22 1.09
N VAL A 50 -8.57 -13.92 1.10
CA VAL A 50 -7.24 -13.40 1.48
C VAL A 50 -6.90 -13.78 2.92
N THR A 51 -7.85 -13.72 3.85
CA THR A 51 -7.66 -14.15 5.24
C THR A 51 -7.33 -15.63 5.33
N LEU A 52 -8.03 -16.48 4.59
CA LEU A 52 -7.75 -17.93 4.55
C LEU A 52 -6.35 -18.24 4.01
N GLU A 53 -5.94 -17.57 2.92
CA GLU A 53 -4.63 -17.82 2.29
C GLU A 53 -3.45 -17.26 3.09
N THR A 54 -3.66 -16.19 3.85
CA THR A 54 -2.56 -15.50 4.54
C THR A 54 -2.49 -15.77 6.04
N GLY A 55 -3.60 -16.22 6.65
CA GLY A 55 -3.76 -16.33 8.10
C GLY A 55 -3.88 -14.98 8.82
N HIS A 56 -4.10 -13.87 8.07
CA HIS A 56 -4.21 -12.53 8.62
C HIS A 56 -5.57 -11.91 8.31
N THR A 57 -6.13 -11.17 9.28
CA THR A 57 -7.36 -10.41 9.11
C THR A 57 -7.09 -8.99 8.63
N PHE A 58 -8.05 -8.41 7.93
CA PHE A 58 -7.98 -7.06 7.38
C PHE A 58 -9.31 -6.33 7.59
N ASN A 59 -9.25 -5.06 7.95
CA ASN A 59 -10.43 -4.23 8.21
C ASN A 59 -10.62 -3.08 7.22
N PHE A 60 -9.70 -2.94 6.25
CA PHE A 60 -9.68 -1.85 5.29
C PHE A 60 -9.12 -2.32 3.94
N VAL A 61 -9.64 -1.77 2.84
CA VAL A 61 -9.09 -1.98 1.49
C VAL A 61 -9.03 -0.67 0.72
N LEU A 62 -7.87 -0.39 0.13
CA LEU A 62 -7.68 0.65 -0.88
C LEU A 62 -7.69 0.00 -2.25
N ILE A 63 -8.61 0.42 -3.11
CA ILE A 63 -8.72 -0.06 -4.49
C ILE A 63 -8.16 1.00 -5.44
N ASN A 64 -7.20 0.62 -6.25
CA ASN A 64 -6.65 1.43 -7.34
C ASN A 64 -7.05 0.82 -8.69
N ARG A 65 -7.64 1.65 -9.57
CA ARG A 65 -7.87 1.28 -10.97
C ARG A 65 -6.88 2.04 -11.85
N TYR A 66 -6.04 1.29 -12.53
CA TYR A 66 -5.13 1.75 -13.58
C TYR A 66 -5.83 1.49 -14.92
N LYS A 67 -6.13 2.55 -15.65
CA LYS A 67 -6.90 2.49 -16.91
C LYS A 67 -6.15 1.70 -17.99
N ASP A 68 -4.87 1.93 -18.06
CA ASP A 68 -3.92 1.35 -19.03
C ASP A 68 -2.50 1.40 -18.45
N GLY A 69 -1.50 1.14 -19.25
CA GLY A 69 -0.10 1.16 -18.85
C GLY A 69 0.49 2.54 -18.58
N LEU A 70 -0.19 3.64 -18.91
CA LEU A 70 0.25 4.99 -18.57
C LEU A 70 -0.09 5.35 -17.12
N ASP A 71 -1.20 4.82 -16.61
CA ASP A 71 -1.52 4.96 -15.20
C ASP A 71 -0.48 4.23 -14.33
N HIS A 72 0.01 4.87 -13.29
CA HIS A 72 1.12 4.40 -12.48
C HIS A 72 1.04 4.87 -11.02
N ILE A 73 1.94 4.37 -10.19
CA ILE A 73 2.24 4.90 -8.86
C ILE A 73 3.76 4.96 -8.69
N GLY A 74 4.26 6.13 -8.26
CA GLY A 74 5.67 6.37 -7.98
C GLY A 74 6.19 5.55 -6.80
N GLU A 75 7.49 5.63 -6.55
CA GLU A 75 8.13 4.98 -5.41
C GLU A 75 7.61 5.54 -4.09
N HIS A 76 7.16 4.67 -3.20
CA HIS A 76 6.67 5.02 -1.88
C HIS A 76 6.81 3.81 -0.94
N ARG A 77 6.56 4.02 0.33
CA ARG A 77 6.29 3.00 1.34
C ARG A 77 4.90 3.24 1.90
N ASP A 78 4.26 2.19 2.37
CA ASP A 78 3.03 2.33 3.16
C ASP A 78 3.45 2.53 4.62
N ASP A 79 3.71 3.76 5.02
CA ASP A 79 4.21 4.16 6.34
C ASP A 79 3.25 5.10 7.09
N GLU A 80 1.98 5.04 6.73
CA GLU A 80 0.94 5.82 7.36
C GLU A 80 0.75 5.38 8.83
N LYS A 81 0.70 6.37 9.72
CA LYS A 81 0.55 6.19 11.17
C LYS A 81 -0.74 5.48 11.62
N GLU A 82 -1.71 5.43 10.72
CA GLU A 82 -2.98 4.74 10.93
C GLU A 82 -2.87 3.22 10.81
N LEU A 83 -1.79 2.70 10.24
CA LEU A 83 -1.60 1.25 10.10
C LEU A 83 -1.32 0.61 11.46
N VAL A 84 -1.89 -0.57 11.68
CA VAL A 84 -1.52 -1.38 12.85
C VAL A 84 -0.05 -1.77 12.72
N PRO A 85 0.79 -1.48 13.73
CA PRO A 85 2.22 -1.79 13.67
C PRO A 85 2.48 -3.26 13.34
N LEU A 86 3.46 -3.51 12.47
CA LEU A 86 3.91 -4.84 12.04
C LEU A 86 2.85 -5.66 11.29
N SER A 87 1.63 -5.14 11.09
CA SER A 87 0.63 -5.87 10.31
C SER A 87 1.06 -5.98 8.84
N PRO A 88 0.79 -7.12 8.20
CA PRO A 88 1.10 -7.28 6.77
C PRO A 88 0.11 -6.48 5.91
N ILE A 89 0.52 -6.25 4.67
CA ILE A 89 -0.31 -5.65 3.63
C ILE A 89 -0.50 -6.70 2.54
N ALA A 90 -1.76 -7.01 2.21
CA ALA A 90 -2.09 -7.98 1.18
C ALA A 90 -2.59 -7.26 -0.09
N SER A 91 -1.95 -7.53 -1.21
CA SER A 91 -2.23 -6.90 -2.50
C SER A 91 -2.73 -7.91 -3.50
N VAL A 92 -4.00 -7.80 -3.91
CA VAL A 92 -4.62 -8.67 -4.92
C VAL A 92 -4.73 -7.91 -6.24
N SER A 93 -4.33 -8.55 -7.34
CA SER A 93 -4.31 -7.97 -8.68
C SER A 93 -5.34 -8.61 -9.59
N PHE A 94 -6.10 -7.78 -10.32
CA PHE A 94 -7.02 -8.23 -11.35
C PHE A 94 -6.78 -7.47 -12.66
N GLY A 95 -6.99 -8.15 -13.80
CA GLY A 95 -6.82 -7.58 -15.12
C GLY A 95 -5.40 -7.69 -15.66
N ALA A 96 -4.88 -6.61 -16.26
CA ALA A 96 -3.58 -6.63 -16.91
C ALA A 96 -2.42 -6.92 -15.95
N CYS A 97 -1.51 -7.78 -16.38
CA CYS A 97 -0.25 -8.01 -15.67
C CYS A 97 0.60 -6.74 -15.69
N ARG A 98 1.17 -6.36 -14.55
CA ARG A 98 2.02 -5.19 -14.42
C ARG A 98 3.26 -5.51 -13.59
N ASP A 99 4.37 -4.90 -13.95
CA ASP A 99 5.58 -4.92 -13.13
C ASP A 99 5.34 -4.16 -11.84
N PHE A 100 5.71 -4.77 -10.73
CA PHE A 100 5.75 -4.19 -9.40
C PHE A 100 7.20 -4.21 -8.93
N VAL A 101 7.76 -3.03 -8.73
CA VAL A 101 9.20 -2.87 -8.49
C VAL A 101 9.44 -2.51 -7.06
N PHE A 102 10.23 -3.32 -6.37
CA PHE A 102 10.84 -2.99 -5.08
C PHE A 102 12.22 -2.39 -5.29
N ARG A 103 12.52 -1.33 -4.55
CA ARG A 103 13.85 -0.72 -4.47
C ARG A 103 14.25 -0.59 -3.00
N ARG A 104 15.37 -1.17 -2.63
CA ARG A 104 15.86 -1.06 -1.25
C ARG A 104 16.33 0.36 -0.98
N GLY A 105 15.94 0.92 0.18
CA GLY A 105 16.46 2.20 0.66
C GLY A 105 17.98 2.13 0.84
N GLU A 106 18.68 3.21 0.56
CA GLU A 106 20.13 3.28 0.75
C GLU A 106 20.48 3.14 2.23
N ARG A 107 21.37 2.21 2.56
CA ARG A 107 22.08 2.27 3.83
C ARG A 107 23.10 3.42 3.72
N ARG A 108 23.00 4.42 4.56
CA ARG A 108 24.11 5.37 4.79
C ARG A 108 25.30 4.59 5.33
N GLY A 109 26.20 4.17 4.44
CA GLY A 109 27.41 3.43 4.80
C GLY A 109 28.44 3.59 3.69
N ARG A 110 29.66 3.93 4.08
CA ARG A 110 30.83 4.15 3.21
C ARG A 110 31.09 2.93 2.32
N GLY A 111 31.27 3.17 1.02
CA GLY A 111 32.00 2.31 0.09
C GLY A 111 31.21 1.15 -0.51
N GLY A 112 30.78 1.29 -1.75
CA GLY A 112 30.29 0.19 -2.57
C GLY A 112 29.58 0.65 -3.83
N ALA A 113 30.23 0.47 -4.97
CA ALA A 113 29.76 0.88 -6.32
C ALA A 113 28.60 0.03 -6.88
N ARG A 114 27.73 -0.54 -6.03
CA ARG A 114 26.48 -1.19 -6.48
C ARG A 114 25.30 -0.30 -6.07
N GLY A 115 24.57 0.18 -7.07
CA GLY A 115 23.31 0.90 -6.87
C GLY A 115 22.33 0.09 -6.00
N PRO A 116 21.26 0.72 -5.49
CA PRO A 116 20.29 0.07 -4.59
C PRO A 116 19.71 -1.18 -5.24
N ALA A 117 19.61 -2.27 -4.47
CA ALA A 117 19.03 -3.53 -4.94
C ALA A 117 17.59 -3.31 -5.42
N ARG A 118 17.27 -3.83 -6.61
CA ARG A 118 15.93 -3.78 -7.20
C ARG A 118 15.42 -5.19 -7.43
N ILE A 119 14.15 -5.41 -7.12
CA ILE A 119 13.42 -6.66 -7.40
C ILE A 119 12.18 -6.27 -8.19
N CYS A 120 11.96 -6.94 -9.32
CA CYS A 120 10.78 -6.75 -10.14
C CYS A 120 9.92 -8.02 -10.09
N LEU A 121 8.67 -7.87 -9.66
CA LEU A 121 7.67 -8.93 -9.68
C LEU A 121 6.63 -8.61 -10.76
N GLN A 122 6.20 -9.62 -11.51
CA GLN A 122 5.07 -9.48 -12.42
C GLN A 122 3.78 -9.91 -11.68
N LEU A 123 2.90 -8.93 -11.41
CA LEU A 123 1.63 -9.18 -10.74
C LEU A 123 0.56 -9.50 -11.79
N ALA A 124 0.36 -10.78 -12.03
CA ALA A 124 -0.64 -11.30 -12.96
C ALA A 124 -2.07 -11.20 -12.40
N HIS A 125 -3.06 -11.44 -13.27
CA HIS A 125 -4.46 -11.56 -12.86
C HIS A 125 -4.64 -12.66 -11.81
N GLY A 126 -5.35 -12.35 -10.71
CA GLY A 126 -5.58 -13.26 -9.58
C GLY A 126 -4.41 -13.43 -8.64
N SER A 127 -3.27 -12.77 -8.87
CA SER A 127 -2.11 -12.88 -7.96
C SER A 127 -2.36 -12.18 -6.62
N LEU A 128 -1.84 -12.80 -5.55
CA LEU A 128 -1.78 -12.26 -4.19
C LEU A 128 -0.31 -12.02 -3.81
N LEU A 129 0.03 -10.78 -3.48
CA LEU A 129 1.32 -10.39 -2.91
C LEU A 129 1.11 -10.03 -1.44
N LEU A 130 1.80 -10.71 -0.53
CA LEU A 130 1.79 -10.39 0.90
C LEU A 130 3.12 -9.71 1.28
N MET A 131 3.05 -8.43 1.63
CA MET A 131 4.18 -7.67 2.15
C MET A 131 4.17 -7.73 3.67
N LYS A 132 5.13 -8.46 4.25
CA LYS A 132 5.31 -8.60 5.70
C LYS A 132 6.38 -7.64 6.22
N HIS A 133 6.39 -7.39 7.53
CA HIS A 133 7.52 -6.75 8.20
C HIS A 133 8.78 -7.66 8.05
N PRO A 134 9.98 -7.11 7.76
CA PRO A 134 10.31 -5.68 7.66
C PRO A 134 10.36 -5.14 6.21
N THR A 135 9.72 -5.81 5.22
CA THR A 135 9.80 -5.40 3.81
C THR A 135 9.41 -3.94 3.64
N ASN A 136 8.24 -3.56 4.17
CA ASN A 136 7.71 -2.19 4.02
C ASN A 136 8.54 -1.11 4.77
N VAL A 137 9.44 -1.52 5.68
CA VAL A 137 10.36 -0.62 6.37
C VAL A 137 11.60 -0.29 5.54
N HIS A 138 12.12 -1.30 4.82
CA HIS A 138 13.41 -1.20 4.12
C HIS A 138 13.29 -1.03 2.61
N TRP A 139 12.10 -1.28 2.04
CA TRP A 139 11.91 -1.26 0.61
C TRP A 139 10.83 -0.27 0.21
N TYR A 140 11.17 0.59 -0.73
CA TYR A 140 10.20 1.34 -1.51
C TYR A 140 9.60 0.43 -2.55
N HIS A 141 8.37 0.71 -2.95
CA HIS A 141 7.73 0.00 -4.06
C HIS A 141 7.01 0.95 -5.00
N SER A 142 6.83 0.50 -6.25
CA SER A 142 6.21 1.29 -7.32
C SER A 142 5.56 0.41 -8.37
N LEU A 143 4.62 0.99 -9.12
CA LEU A 143 4.07 0.41 -10.34
C LEU A 143 4.45 1.36 -11.49
N PRO A 144 5.58 1.13 -12.18
CA PRO A 144 6.06 2.04 -13.22
C PRO A 144 5.15 2.01 -14.46
N PRO A 145 5.14 3.07 -15.29
CA PRO A 145 4.39 3.08 -16.53
C PRO A 145 4.88 1.98 -17.50
N ARG A 146 3.97 1.42 -18.29
CA ARG A 146 4.22 0.39 -19.31
C ARG A 146 3.37 0.67 -20.53
N ARG A 147 3.86 1.49 -21.47
CA ARG A 147 3.11 2.03 -22.61
C ARG A 147 2.44 0.96 -23.50
N ARG A 148 3.01 -0.26 -23.54
CA ARG A 148 2.47 -1.38 -24.33
C ARG A 148 1.28 -2.09 -23.66
N VAL A 149 0.98 -1.80 -22.39
CA VAL A 149 -0.17 -2.38 -21.69
C VAL A 149 -1.38 -1.50 -21.96
N LEU A 150 -2.33 -1.98 -22.75
CA LEU A 150 -3.54 -1.24 -23.14
C LEU A 150 -4.75 -1.59 -22.26
N ALA A 151 -4.73 -2.75 -21.60
CA ALA A 151 -5.82 -3.23 -20.79
C ALA A 151 -5.78 -2.68 -19.36
N PRO A 152 -6.92 -2.56 -18.67
CA PRO A 152 -6.99 -2.06 -17.31
C PRO A 152 -6.50 -3.09 -16.28
N ARG A 153 -5.99 -2.56 -15.15
CA ARG A 153 -5.68 -3.32 -13.94
C ARG A 153 -6.43 -2.73 -12.75
N VAL A 154 -6.96 -3.60 -11.91
CA VAL A 154 -7.51 -3.23 -10.60
C VAL A 154 -6.67 -3.89 -9.53
N ASN A 155 -6.27 -3.11 -8.54
CA ASN A 155 -5.51 -3.59 -7.39
C ASN A 155 -6.31 -3.34 -6.12
N LEU A 156 -6.48 -4.38 -5.31
CA LEU A 156 -7.05 -4.32 -3.98
C LEU A 156 -5.94 -4.47 -2.96
N THR A 157 -5.66 -3.41 -2.19
CA THR A 157 -4.64 -3.44 -1.14
C THR A 157 -5.31 -3.47 0.21
N PHE A 158 -5.34 -4.66 0.82
CA PHE A 158 -5.94 -4.90 2.14
C PHE A 158 -4.95 -4.52 3.24
N ARG A 159 -5.45 -3.83 4.25
CA ARG A 159 -4.67 -3.31 5.39
C ARG A 159 -5.41 -3.54 6.69
N ASN A 160 -4.68 -3.47 7.79
CA ASN A 160 -5.25 -3.37 9.12
C ASN A 160 -4.99 -1.96 9.67
N VAL A 161 -6.07 -1.20 9.87
CA VAL A 161 -6.07 0.22 10.22
C VAL A 161 -6.58 0.39 11.64
N LEU A 162 -5.89 1.20 12.44
CA LEU A 162 -6.32 1.54 13.80
C LEU A 162 -7.60 2.37 13.78
N PRO A 163 -8.61 2.03 14.56
CA PRO A 163 -9.78 2.90 14.78
C PRO A 163 -9.36 4.28 15.29
N VAL A 164 -10.11 5.32 14.93
CA VAL A 164 -9.82 6.71 15.35
C VAL A 164 -9.68 6.82 16.87
N SER A 165 -10.52 6.12 17.64
CA SER A 165 -10.50 6.10 19.11
C SER A 165 -9.22 5.52 19.73
N LYS A 166 -8.42 4.75 18.98
CA LYS A 166 -7.19 4.11 19.48
C LYS A 166 -5.91 4.82 19.07
N ARG A 167 -5.97 5.92 18.33
CA ARG A 167 -4.78 6.63 17.82
C ARG A 167 -4.07 7.50 18.83
N GLY A 168 -4.71 7.81 19.97
CA GLY A 168 -4.14 8.65 21.05
C GLY A 168 -3.21 7.93 22.02
N ASN A 169 -3.10 6.59 22.00
CA ASN A 169 -2.37 5.81 23.01
C ASN A 169 -1.08 5.12 22.51
N VAL A 170 -0.62 5.39 21.30
CA VAL A 170 0.68 4.87 20.84
C VAL A 170 1.76 5.90 21.20
N GLN A 171 2.32 5.81 22.42
CA GLN A 171 3.55 6.53 22.76
C GLN A 171 4.70 5.95 21.92
N PRO A 172 5.57 6.80 21.33
CA PRO A 172 6.82 6.32 20.77
C PRO A 172 7.65 5.73 21.91
N GLY A 173 8.09 4.48 21.76
CA GLY A 173 8.90 3.78 22.76
C GLY A 173 10.08 4.63 23.19
N GLY A 174 10.09 4.99 24.48
CA GLY A 174 11.21 5.65 25.12
C GLY A 174 12.45 4.74 25.11
N PRO A 175 13.66 5.29 25.18
CA PRO A 175 14.89 4.52 25.20
C PRO A 175 14.93 3.62 26.44
N LEU A 176 15.24 2.34 26.22
CA LEU A 176 15.56 1.39 27.30
C LEU A 176 16.69 1.99 28.14
N GLY A 177 16.38 2.37 29.37
CA GLY A 177 17.33 2.82 30.34
C GLY A 177 18.38 1.75 30.58
N SER A 178 19.65 2.12 30.45
CA SER A 178 20.79 1.38 30.94
C SER A 178 20.75 1.37 32.46
N GLU A 179 20.41 0.25 33.06
CA GLU A 179 20.74 0.02 34.48
C GLU A 179 22.15 -0.59 34.58
N LYS A 180 22.84 -0.01 35.56
CA LYS A 180 24.23 -0.25 35.96
C LYS A 180 24.53 -1.67 36.40
#